data_df68986929698902e5408bd0a644e684
#
_entry.id   df68986929698902e5408bd0a644e684
#
_cell.length_a   1.000
_cell.length_b   1.000
_cell.length_c   1.000
_cell.angle_alpha   90.00
_cell.angle_beta   90.00
_cell.angle_gamma   90.00
#
_symmetry.space_group_name_H-M   'P 1'
#
loop_
_entity.id
_entity.type
_entity.pdbx_description
1 polymer ?
#
loop_
_entity_poly.entity_id
_entity_poly.type
_entity_poly.pdbx_seq_one_letter_code
_entity_poly.pdbx_strand_id
1 'polypeptide(L)'
;MPGAATFRRLALARHTTAECCIVDRRVNYYRRAFDNFDIERIARYGERDTQRLLADAGIVRNRLKIAATIGNARATLAVQAQYGSLDSFLWDFVDGKPIINHWRSLSEVPVSTPQSDAMSKALKRLGFKFVGSTICYAFMQAVGMVNDHTVDCFRYRAKPRRKVSKP
;
A
#
# COMPACT_ATOMS: atom_id res chain seq x y z
N MET A 1 3.10 -6.67 -14.14
CA MET A 1 2.46 -5.33 -14.16
C MET A 1 2.81 -4.57 -12.88
N PRO A 2 3.57 -3.46 -12.92
CA PRO A 2 4.06 -2.76 -11.71
C PRO A 2 2.93 -2.20 -10.83
N GLY A 3 1.83 -1.72 -11.41
CA GLY A 3 0.70 -1.16 -10.66
C GLY A 3 -0.03 -2.14 -9.74
N ALA A 4 -0.09 -3.43 -10.09
CA ALA A 4 -0.72 -4.46 -9.26
C ALA A 4 0.07 -4.73 -7.96
N ALA A 5 1.40 -4.66 -8.02
CA ALA A 5 2.25 -4.83 -6.83
C ALA A 5 2.07 -3.66 -5.85
N THR A 6 2.00 -2.43 -6.36
CA THR A 6 1.80 -1.21 -5.57
C THR A 6 0.41 -1.18 -4.96
N PHE A 7 -0.63 -1.48 -5.75
CA PHE A 7 -2.00 -1.61 -5.26
C PHE A 7 -2.12 -2.68 -4.17
N ARG A 8 -1.51 -3.87 -4.37
CA ARG A 8 -1.48 -4.94 -3.37
C ARG A 8 -0.86 -4.47 -2.07
N ARG A 9 0.29 -3.77 -2.11
CA ARG A 9 0.96 -3.27 -0.91
C ARG A 9 0.11 -2.22 -0.20
N LEU A 10 -0.52 -1.31 -0.92
CA LEU A 10 -1.45 -0.34 -0.35
C LEU A 10 -2.67 -1.01 0.29
N ALA A 11 -3.22 -2.05 -0.34
CA ALA A 11 -4.33 -2.82 0.21
C ALA A 11 -3.95 -3.63 1.45
N LEU A 12 -2.70 -4.10 1.54
CA LEU A 12 -2.18 -4.93 2.64
C LEU A 12 -1.54 -4.13 3.77
N ALA A 13 -1.14 -2.87 3.56
CA ALA A 13 -0.47 -2.02 4.57
C ALA A 13 -1.28 -1.85 5.87
N ARG A 14 -2.54 -2.23 5.87
CA ARG A 14 -3.45 -2.19 7.04
C ARG A 14 -3.28 -3.33 8.02
N HIS A 15 -2.50 -4.35 7.70
CA HIS A 15 -2.42 -5.58 8.49
C HIS A 15 -1.03 -5.80 9.08
N THR A 16 -0.10 -4.89 8.86
CA THR A 16 1.29 -5.02 9.27
C THR A 16 1.59 -4.20 10.53
N THR A 17 0.95 -4.54 11.64
CA THR A 17 1.55 -4.27 12.94
C THR A 17 2.02 -5.60 13.51
N ALA A 18 3.34 -5.76 13.58
CA ALA A 18 4.12 -6.59 14.50
C ALA A 18 4.30 -8.10 14.27
N GLU A 19 3.80 -8.76 13.22
CA GLU A 19 4.06 -10.22 13.09
C GLU A 19 4.44 -10.65 11.68
N CYS A 20 5.74 -10.61 11.38
CA CYS A 20 6.33 -10.93 10.08
C CYS A 20 5.98 -12.34 9.54
N CYS A 21 5.76 -13.32 10.38
CA CYS A 21 5.48 -14.72 10.00
C CYS A 21 4.00 -15.00 9.69
N ILE A 22 3.06 -14.22 10.28
CA ILE A 22 1.62 -14.37 10.03
C ILE A 22 1.22 -13.71 8.72
N VAL A 23 1.99 -12.71 8.28
CA VAL A 23 1.75 -11.94 7.05
C VAL A 23 1.79 -12.83 5.81
N ASP A 24 2.72 -13.78 5.71
CA ASP A 24 2.89 -14.60 4.50
C ASP A 24 1.70 -15.55 4.23
N ARG A 25 1.13 -16.18 5.26
CA ARG A 25 -0.04 -17.04 5.09
C ARG A 25 -1.28 -16.21 4.71
N ARG A 26 -1.53 -15.09 5.38
CA ARG A 26 -2.66 -14.22 5.09
C ARG A 26 -2.56 -13.56 3.72
N VAL A 27 -1.37 -13.17 3.28
CA VAL A 27 -1.15 -12.62 1.93
C VAL A 27 -1.63 -13.59 0.85
N ASN A 28 -1.36 -14.88 0.99
CA ASN A 28 -1.79 -15.88 0.03
C ASN A 28 -3.32 -16.09 0.01
N TYR A 29 -3.99 -16.00 1.17
CA TYR A 29 -5.46 -16.02 1.24
C TYR A 29 -6.06 -14.80 0.53
N TYR A 30 -5.54 -13.61 0.80
CA TYR A 30 -5.99 -12.38 0.11
C TYR A 30 -5.70 -12.43 -1.39
N ARG A 31 -4.56 -12.97 -1.82
CA ARG A 31 -4.25 -13.15 -3.24
C ARG A 31 -5.29 -14.01 -3.95
N ARG A 32 -5.67 -15.14 -3.35
CA ARG A 32 -6.69 -16.03 -3.92
C ARG A 32 -8.07 -15.38 -3.91
N ALA A 33 -8.46 -14.75 -2.79
CA ALA A 33 -9.76 -14.12 -2.62
C ALA A 33 -9.99 -12.95 -3.59
N PHE A 34 -8.92 -12.19 -3.92
CA PHE A 34 -8.96 -11.00 -4.77
C PHE A 34 -8.27 -11.20 -6.13
N ASP A 35 -8.40 -12.36 -6.75
CA ASP A 35 -7.92 -12.68 -8.11
C ASP A 35 -6.48 -12.20 -8.35
N ASN A 36 -5.54 -12.56 -7.46
CA ASN A 36 -4.14 -12.13 -7.49
C ASN A 36 -3.93 -10.61 -7.49
N PHE A 37 -4.89 -9.84 -6.99
CA PHE A 37 -4.92 -8.38 -7.04
C PHE A 37 -4.93 -7.81 -8.47
N ASP A 38 -5.64 -8.50 -9.37
CA ASP A 38 -5.96 -7.96 -10.69
C ASP A 38 -6.91 -6.77 -10.51
N ILE A 39 -6.40 -5.57 -10.78
CA ILE A 39 -7.09 -4.31 -10.51
C ILE A 39 -8.37 -4.20 -11.35
N GLU A 40 -8.30 -4.59 -12.62
CA GLU A 40 -9.43 -4.51 -13.54
C GLU A 40 -10.56 -5.46 -13.13
N ARG A 41 -10.21 -6.68 -12.69
CA ARG A 41 -11.18 -7.63 -12.18
C ARG A 41 -11.84 -7.13 -10.91
N ILE A 42 -11.04 -6.68 -9.94
CA ILE A 42 -11.55 -6.17 -8.65
C ILE A 42 -12.44 -4.95 -8.86
N ALA A 43 -12.10 -4.04 -9.78
CA ALA A 43 -12.90 -2.87 -10.09
C ALA A 43 -14.31 -3.23 -10.61
N ARG A 44 -14.47 -4.41 -11.22
CA ARG A 44 -15.75 -4.95 -11.75
C ARG A 44 -16.53 -5.77 -10.74
N TYR A 45 -16.00 -6.03 -9.54
CA TYR A 45 -16.71 -6.80 -8.52
C TYR A 45 -18.06 -6.18 -8.17
N GLY A 46 -19.07 -7.06 -8.10
CA GLY A 46 -20.45 -6.74 -7.75
C GLY A 46 -20.85 -7.32 -6.39
N GLU A 47 -22.17 -7.37 -6.15
CA GLU A 47 -22.71 -7.89 -4.88
C GLU A 47 -22.39 -9.38 -4.69
N ARG A 48 -22.40 -10.19 -5.75
CA ARG A 48 -22.03 -11.62 -5.69
C ARG A 48 -20.62 -11.82 -5.18
N ASP A 49 -19.66 -11.00 -5.66
CA ASP A 49 -18.26 -11.05 -5.20
C ASP A 49 -18.14 -10.58 -3.76
N THR A 50 -18.90 -9.55 -3.39
CA THR A 50 -18.96 -9.07 -2.01
C THR A 50 -19.44 -10.16 -1.06
N GLN A 51 -20.49 -10.89 -1.41
CA GLN A 51 -21.00 -12.01 -0.60
C GLN A 51 -19.98 -13.17 -0.53
N ARG A 52 -19.35 -13.51 -1.66
CA ARG A 52 -18.28 -14.52 -1.71
C ARG A 52 -17.14 -14.16 -0.75
N LEU A 53 -16.69 -12.91 -0.76
CA LEU A 53 -15.61 -12.42 0.11
C LEU A 53 -16.03 -12.37 1.58
N LEU A 54 -17.29 -12.05 1.88
CA LEU A 54 -17.82 -12.07 3.26
C LEU A 54 -17.94 -13.50 3.81
N ALA A 55 -18.12 -14.49 2.96
CA ALA A 55 -18.16 -15.90 3.34
C ALA A 55 -16.76 -16.54 3.51
N ASP A 56 -15.69 -15.91 2.96
CA ASP A 56 -14.34 -16.46 2.99
C ASP A 56 -13.69 -16.27 4.37
N ALA A 57 -13.50 -17.38 5.10
CA ALA A 57 -12.84 -17.38 6.42
C ALA A 57 -11.33 -17.07 6.36
N GLY A 58 -10.70 -17.14 5.19
CA GLY A 58 -9.27 -16.86 5.00
C GLY A 58 -8.94 -15.36 5.05
N ILE A 59 -9.94 -14.49 4.95
CA ILE A 59 -9.75 -13.04 4.98
C ILE A 59 -10.55 -12.37 6.10
N VAL A 60 -10.23 -11.10 6.39
CA VAL A 60 -11.03 -10.30 7.33
C VAL A 60 -12.39 -9.98 6.69
N ARG A 61 -13.43 -10.61 7.22
CA ARG A 61 -14.82 -10.49 6.75
C ARG A 61 -15.47 -9.18 7.20
N ASN A 62 -15.04 -8.07 6.61
CA ASN A 62 -15.56 -6.75 6.92
C ASN A 62 -16.07 -6.07 5.63
N ARG A 63 -17.39 -5.86 5.56
CA ARG A 63 -18.07 -5.29 4.38
C ARG A 63 -17.47 -3.94 3.97
N LEU A 64 -17.15 -3.06 4.91
CA LEU A 64 -16.59 -1.74 4.62
C LEU A 64 -15.17 -1.85 4.01
N LYS A 65 -14.35 -2.79 4.50
CA LYS A 65 -13.00 -3.01 3.95
C LYS A 65 -13.06 -3.64 2.56
N ILE A 66 -13.97 -4.57 2.32
CA ILE A 66 -14.20 -5.18 1.00
C ILE A 66 -14.65 -4.11 0.01
N ALA A 67 -15.70 -3.35 0.35
CA ALA A 67 -16.20 -2.26 -0.48
C ALA A 67 -15.12 -1.21 -0.77
N ALA A 68 -14.30 -0.87 0.24
CA ALA A 68 -13.18 0.04 0.06
C ALA A 68 -12.10 -0.52 -0.88
N THR A 69 -11.83 -1.83 -0.85
CA THR A 69 -10.86 -2.46 -1.77
C THR A 69 -11.36 -2.36 -3.21
N ILE A 70 -12.66 -2.60 -3.45
CA ILE A 70 -13.29 -2.46 -4.77
C ILE A 70 -13.24 -0.99 -5.24
N GLY A 71 -13.62 -0.05 -4.36
CA GLY A 71 -13.55 1.38 -4.67
C GLY A 71 -12.13 1.86 -4.95
N ASN A 72 -11.15 1.39 -4.19
CA ASN A 72 -9.74 1.73 -4.39
C ASN A 72 -9.18 1.14 -5.71
N ALA A 73 -9.67 -0.02 -6.16
CA ALA A 73 -9.30 -0.54 -7.47
C ALA A 73 -9.80 0.37 -8.60
N ARG A 74 -11.03 0.85 -8.52
CA ARG A 74 -11.60 1.83 -9.48
C ARG A 74 -10.83 3.14 -9.46
N ALA A 75 -10.51 3.67 -8.27
CA ALA A 75 -9.71 4.88 -8.12
C ALA A 75 -8.29 4.68 -8.69
N THR A 76 -7.70 3.48 -8.55
CA THR A 76 -6.39 3.15 -9.13
C THR A 76 -6.42 3.21 -10.66
N LEU A 77 -7.46 2.68 -11.31
CA LEU A 77 -7.62 2.78 -12.76
C LEU A 77 -7.74 4.24 -13.21
N ALA A 78 -8.48 5.07 -12.47
CA ALA A 78 -8.58 6.50 -12.76
C ALA A 78 -7.22 7.22 -12.63
N VAL A 79 -6.45 6.90 -11.59
CA VAL A 79 -5.08 7.44 -11.41
C VAL A 79 -4.17 6.99 -12.54
N GLN A 80 -4.26 5.73 -12.98
CA GLN A 80 -3.46 5.23 -14.10
C GLN A 80 -3.78 5.94 -15.41
N ALA A 81 -5.06 6.22 -15.65
CA ALA A 81 -5.49 6.97 -16.83
C ALA A 81 -5.00 8.43 -16.82
N GLN A 82 -4.95 9.06 -15.65
CA GLN A 82 -4.60 10.48 -15.50
C GLN A 82 -3.09 10.71 -15.37
N TYR A 83 -2.38 9.84 -14.64
CA TYR A 83 -0.97 10.01 -14.25
C TYR A 83 -0.04 8.94 -14.83
N GLY A 84 -0.54 8.07 -15.72
CA GLY A 84 0.21 6.97 -16.32
C GLY A 84 0.39 5.76 -15.40
N SER A 85 0.71 5.95 -14.11
CA SER A 85 0.79 4.84 -13.16
C SER A 85 0.53 5.29 -11.72
N LEU A 86 -0.01 4.38 -10.91
CA LEU A 86 -0.12 4.62 -9.46
C LEU A 86 1.26 4.77 -8.81
N ASP A 87 2.26 4.05 -9.30
CA ASP A 87 3.62 4.10 -8.77
C ASP A 87 4.24 5.50 -8.97
N SER A 88 4.19 6.04 -10.18
CA SER A 88 4.69 7.39 -10.47
C SER A 88 3.98 8.42 -9.60
N PHE A 89 2.64 8.39 -9.55
CA PHE A 89 1.86 9.30 -8.74
C PHE A 89 2.25 9.27 -7.24
N LEU A 90 2.50 8.07 -6.68
CA LEU A 90 2.88 7.96 -5.27
C LEU A 90 4.32 8.40 -5.01
N TRP A 91 5.25 8.11 -5.93
CA TRP A 91 6.65 8.51 -5.75
C TRP A 91 6.88 10.02 -5.87
N ASP A 92 5.97 10.77 -6.47
CA ASP A 92 6.04 12.24 -6.54
C ASP A 92 6.01 12.89 -5.14
N PHE A 93 5.38 12.25 -4.13
CA PHE A 93 5.39 12.76 -2.75
C PHE A 93 6.76 12.74 -2.06
N VAL A 94 7.74 12.10 -2.66
CA VAL A 94 9.14 12.03 -2.19
C VAL A 94 10.12 12.39 -3.32
N ASP A 95 9.71 13.18 -4.30
CA ASP A 95 10.51 13.64 -5.45
C ASP A 95 11.21 12.48 -6.19
N GLY A 96 10.56 11.32 -6.24
CA GLY A 96 11.09 10.11 -6.88
C GLY A 96 12.28 9.46 -6.18
N LYS A 97 12.69 9.92 -4.99
CA LYS A 97 13.85 9.43 -4.24
C LYS A 97 13.46 9.00 -2.83
N PRO A 98 14.05 7.91 -2.29
CA PRO A 98 13.84 7.53 -0.90
C PRO A 98 14.30 8.62 0.07
N ILE A 99 13.49 8.89 1.09
CA ILE A 99 13.89 9.67 2.25
C ILE A 99 14.64 8.73 3.20
N ILE A 100 15.85 9.09 3.60
CA ILE A 100 16.66 8.32 4.56
C ILE A 100 16.73 9.12 5.85
N ASN A 101 16.09 8.60 6.89
CA ASN A 101 16.13 9.19 8.23
C ASN A 101 17.29 8.61 9.05
N HIS A 102 17.71 9.32 10.11
CA HIS A 102 18.87 8.98 10.92
C HIS A 102 18.47 8.79 12.38
N TRP A 103 17.44 7.96 12.61
CA TRP A 103 16.91 7.71 13.96
C TRP A 103 17.92 6.93 14.81
N ARG A 104 18.08 7.33 16.06
CA ARG A 104 18.91 6.61 17.04
C ARG A 104 18.12 5.58 17.83
N SER A 105 16.80 5.76 17.91
CA SER A 105 15.89 4.84 18.59
C SER A 105 14.55 4.75 17.88
N LEU A 106 13.81 3.66 18.09
CA LEU A 106 12.46 3.47 17.53
C LEU A 106 11.45 4.51 18.06
N SER A 107 11.69 5.08 19.25
CA SER A 107 10.83 6.10 19.82
C SER A 107 10.88 7.44 19.09
N GLU A 108 11.92 7.66 18.28
CA GLU A 108 12.07 8.88 17.47
C GLU A 108 11.29 8.78 16.15
N VAL A 109 10.92 7.56 15.73
CA VAL A 109 10.19 7.35 14.46
C VAL A 109 8.77 7.88 14.59
N PRO A 110 8.37 8.88 13.77
CA PRO A 110 7.04 9.47 13.86
C PRO A 110 5.96 8.52 13.37
N VAL A 111 4.73 8.73 13.79
CA VAL A 111 3.55 7.97 13.30
C VAL A 111 3.05 8.48 11.95
N SER A 112 3.42 9.69 11.56
CA SER A 112 3.12 10.31 10.25
C SER A 112 4.10 11.46 9.98
N THR A 113 4.15 11.91 8.74
CA THR A 113 5.00 13.01 8.27
C THR A 113 4.22 13.93 7.34
N PRO A 114 4.69 15.16 7.06
CA PRO A 114 4.07 16.04 6.08
C PRO A 114 3.86 15.37 4.72
N GLN A 115 4.77 14.51 4.27
CA GLN A 115 4.66 13.75 3.02
C GLN A 115 3.51 12.74 3.08
N SER A 116 3.39 11.99 4.17
CA SER A 116 2.28 11.05 4.36
C SER A 116 0.94 11.75 4.51
N ASP A 117 0.91 12.95 5.11
CA ASP A 117 -0.28 13.79 5.21
C ASP A 117 -0.73 14.28 3.83
N ALA A 118 0.21 14.77 3.01
CA ALA A 118 -0.05 15.21 1.65
C ALA A 118 -0.56 14.04 0.78
N MET A 119 0.11 12.88 0.85
CA MET A 119 -0.30 11.66 0.15
C MET A 119 -1.71 11.23 0.58
N SER A 120 -2.00 11.20 1.87
CA SER A 120 -3.33 10.87 2.42
C SER A 120 -4.41 11.80 1.89
N LYS A 121 -4.16 13.12 1.90
CA LYS A 121 -5.10 14.13 1.38
C LYS A 121 -5.35 13.94 -0.12
N ALA A 122 -4.31 13.71 -0.91
CA ALA A 122 -4.42 13.51 -2.35
C ALA A 122 -5.18 12.22 -2.69
N LEU A 123 -4.84 11.09 -2.05
CA LEU A 123 -5.54 9.83 -2.25
C LEU A 123 -7.02 9.91 -1.87
N LYS A 124 -7.37 10.59 -0.76
CA LYS A 124 -8.77 10.82 -0.38
C LYS A 124 -9.54 11.61 -1.43
N ARG A 125 -8.95 12.67 -2.00
CA ARG A 125 -9.56 13.46 -3.09
C ARG A 125 -9.82 12.63 -4.34
N LEU A 126 -8.95 11.64 -4.62
CA LEU A 126 -9.11 10.70 -5.73
C LEU A 126 -10.07 9.53 -5.40
N GLY A 127 -10.77 9.58 -4.26
CA GLY A 127 -11.78 8.59 -3.89
C GLY A 127 -11.25 7.36 -3.16
N PHE A 128 -9.96 7.28 -2.85
CA PHE A 128 -9.43 6.20 -2.03
C PHE A 128 -9.96 6.26 -0.60
N LYS A 129 -10.26 5.09 -0.06
CA LYS A 129 -10.73 4.92 1.33
C LYS A 129 -9.71 4.20 2.18
N PHE A 130 -9.73 4.48 3.48
CA PHE A 130 -8.81 3.92 4.48
C PHE A 130 -7.32 4.26 4.18
N VAL A 131 -7.06 5.40 3.66
CA VAL A 131 -5.72 5.92 3.36
C VAL A 131 -5.38 7.07 4.32
N GLY A 132 -5.54 6.86 5.63
CA GLY A 132 -5.13 7.81 6.65
C GLY A 132 -3.62 8.02 6.65
N SER A 133 -3.14 9.13 7.22
CA SER A 133 -1.72 9.52 7.17
C SER A 133 -0.80 8.45 7.76
N THR A 134 -1.14 7.87 8.91
CA THR A 134 -0.38 6.78 9.53
C THR A 134 -0.29 5.54 8.59
N ILE A 135 -1.39 5.21 7.89
CA ILE A 135 -1.40 4.10 6.93
C ILE A 135 -0.53 4.43 5.71
N CYS A 136 -0.60 5.67 5.22
CA CYS A 136 0.27 6.13 4.14
C CYS A 136 1.74 6.07 4.55
N TYR A 137 2.07 6.48 5.78
CA TYR A 137 3.44 6.41 6.28
C TYR A 137 3.96 4.98 6.40
N ALA A 138 3.17 4.08 6.98
CA ALA A 138 3.50 2.65 7.03
C ALA A 138 3.67 2.04 5.61
N PHE A 139 2.85 2.46 4.66
CA PHE A 139 3.02 2.08 3.26
C PHE A 139 4.33 2.63 2.68
N MET A 140 4.69 3.90 2.92
CA MET A 140 5.94 4.51 2.46
C MET A 140 7.17 3.75 2.99
N GLN A 141 7.15 3.35 4.26
CA GLN A 141 8.17 2.47 4.85
C GLN A 141 8.23 1.10 4.15
N ALA A 142 7.08 0.47 3.95
CA ALA A 142 7.01 -0.87 3.36
C ALA A 142 7.46 -0.96 1.90
N VAL A 143 7.33 0.15 1.13
CA VAL A 143 7.75 0.19 -0.28
C VAL A 143 9.14 0.82 -0.49
N GLY A 144 9.76 1.30 0.60
CA GLY A 144 11.08 1.91 0.57
C GLY A 144 11.11 3.35 0.10
N MET A 145 9.97 4.06 0.17
CA MET A 145 9.92 5.52 -0.03
C MET A 145 10.55 6.26 1.16
N VAL A 146 10.51 5.63 2.33
CA VAL A 146 11.15 6.11 3.55
C VAL A 146 11.95 4.96 4.15
N ASN A 147 13.19 5.25 4.56
CA ASN A 147 14.03 4.34 5.33
C ASN A 147 14.11 4.85 6.78
N ASP A 148 13.39 4.18 7.66
CA ASP A 148 13.32 4.48 9.09
C ASP A 148 14.09 3.46 9.96
N HIS A 149 14.98 2.69 9.36
CA HIS A 149 15.88 1.86 10.15
C HIS A 149 16.77 2.73 11.02
N THR A 150 16.92 2.36 12.29
CA THR A 150 17.83 3.03 13.21
C THR A 150 19.28 2.91 12.75
N VAL A 151 20.12 3.87 13.12
CA VAL A 151 21.50 3.96 12.64
C VAL A 151 22.38 2.74 12.98
N ASP A 152 21.99 1.97 14.00
CA ASP A 152 22.61 0.72 14.42
C ASP A 152 22.04 -0.53 13.72
N CYS A 153 20.93 -0.39 12.97
CA CYS A 153 20.32 -1.49 12.26
C CYS A 153 21.15 -1.90 11.04
N PHE A 154 21.35 -3.20 10.83
CA PHE A 154 22.09 -3.71 9.66
C PHE A 154 21.46 -3.32 8.31
N ARG A 155 20.16 -2.98 8.27
CA ARG A 155 19.44 -2.52 7.07
C ARG A 155 19.55 -1.01 6.83
N TYR A 156 20.04 -0.25 7.79
CA TYR A 156 20.13 1.20 7.67
C TYR A 156 20.92 1.65 6.42
N ARG A 157 22.03 1.00 6.10
CA ARG A 157 22.87 1.30 4.93
C ARG A 157 22.52 0.49 3.68
N ALA A 158 21.42 -0.28 3.71
CA ALA A 158 21.00 -1.01 2.54
C ALA A 158 20.65 -0.01 1.42
N LYS A 159 21.37 -0.09 0.31
CA LYS A 159 21.11 0.74 -0.88
C LYS A 159 19.63 0.59 -1.28
N PRO A 160 18.91 1.68 -1.56
CA PRO A 160 17.54 1.60 -2.04
C PRO A 160 17.52 0.69 -3.28
N ARG A 161 16.57 -0.23 -3.34
CA ARG A 161 16.38 -1.09 -4.52
C ARG A 161 16.27 -0.19 -5.76
N ARG A 162 17.24 -0.28 -6.66
CA ARG A 162 17.21 0.44 -7.95
C ARG A 162 15.83 0.21 -8.60
N LYS A 163 15.16 1.28 -9.00
CA LYS A 163 14.08 1.17 -9.98
C LYS A 163 14.59 0.33 -11.14
N VAL A 164 13.93 -0.77 -11.44
CA VAL A 164 14.13 -1.45 -12.73
C VAL A 164 13.52 -0.51 -13.75
N SER A 165 14.37 0.34 -14.35
CA SER A 165 14.01 1.04 -15.58
C SER A 165 13.72 -0.04 -16.61
N LYS A 166 12.50 -0.10 -17.11
CA LYS A 166 12.19 -0.88 -18.30
C LYS A 166 12.82 -0.23 -19.52
N PRO A 167 13.28 -1.08 -20.46
CA PRO A 167 13.55 -0.65 -21.83
C PRO A 167 12.24 -0.18 -22.50
#